data_064608831300174c2d7333f4b2e3c0f5
#
_entry.id   064608831300174c2d7333f4b2e3c0f5
#
_cell.length_a   1.000
_cell.length_b   1.000
_cell.length_c   1.000
_cell.angle_alpha   90.00
_cell.angle_beta   90.00
_cell.angle_gamma   90.00
#
_symmetry.space_group_name_H-M   'P 1'
#
loop_
_entity.id
_entity.type
_entity.pdbx_description
1 polymer ?
#
loop_
_entity_poly.entity_id
_entity_poly.type
_entity_poly.pdbx_seq_one_letter_code
_entity_poly.pdbx_strand_id
1 'polypeptide(L)'
;MVVRGETVGASGTGLCVLLGVAADDVVAGAERLAEKIARLRIFENDAGKFDLSLLDVGGEALVVSQFTLVADTSKGNRPSFSEAAPPEQAEPLYEAFCGALSALEVRVETGIFGARMQLELVNDGPVTLVLS
;
A
#
# COMPACT_ATOMS: atom_id res chain seq x y z
N MET A 1 7.51 -2.59 -10.18
CA MET A 1 7.32 -3.99 -9.75
C MET A 1 7.65 -4.93 -10.88
N VAL A 2 8.34 -5.99 -10.56
CA VAL A 2 8.85 -6.93 -11.56
C VAL A 2 8.31 -8.33 -11.27
N VAL A 3 7.68 -8.96 -12.27
CA VAL A 3 7.19 -10.34 -12.20
C VAL A 3 7.86 -11.11 -13.32
N ARG A 4 8.57 -12.20 -12.98
CA ARG A 4 9.32 -13.03 -13.95
C ARG A 4 10.23 -12.21 -14.87
N GLY A 5 10.90 -11.20 -14.32
CA GLY A 5 11.79 -10.33 -15.08
C GLY A 5 11.11 -9.23 -15.89
N GLU A 6 9.77 -9.16 -15.90
CA GLU A 6 9.02 -8.13 -16.60
C GLU A 6 8.44 -7.10 -15.65
N THR A 7 8.54 -5.81 -15.98
CA THR A 7 7.90 -4.74 -15.22
C THR A 7 6.40 -4.76 -15.47
N VAL A 8 5.59 -4.95 -14.41
CA VAL A 8 4.13 -5.03 -14.50
C VAL A 8 3.42 -3.82 -13.89
N GLY A 9 4.15 -2.98 -13.15
CA GLY A 9 3.63 -1.72 -12.63
C GLY A 9 4.78 -0.83 -12.22
N ALA A 10 4.66 0.45 -12.49
CA ALA A 10 5.67 1.45 -12.13
C ALA A 10 4.99 2.79 -11.84
N SER A 11 5.56 3.55 -10.91
CA SER A 11 5.15 4.92 -10.63
C SER A 11 6.35 5.84 -10.48
N GLY A 12 6.13 7.13 -10.63
CA GLY A 12 7.10 8.18 -10.32
C GLY A 12 7.12 8.52 -8.84
N THR A 13 7.30 9.81 -8.54
CA THR A 13 7.29 10.33 -7.17
C THR A 13 5.92 10.13 -6.52
N GLY A 14 5.91 9.68 -5.28
CA GLY A 14 4.68 9.43 -4.53
C GLY A 14 4.91 8.47 -3.39
N LEU A 15 3.98 7.55 -3.22
CA LEU A 15 4.01 6.55 -2.14
C LEU A 15 4.06 5.14 -2.71
N CYS A 16 4.84 4.30 -2.05
CA CYS A 16 4.72 2.85 -2.19
C CYS A 16 3.94 2.32 -0.98
N VAL A 17 2.79 1.72 -1.24
CA VAL A 17 1.90 1.20 -0.20
C VAL A 17 1.94 -0.32 -0.23
N LEU A 18 2.39 -0.92 0.86
CA LEU A 18 2.27 -2.36 1.09
C LEU A 18 1.01 -2.59 1.90
N LEU A 19 0.02 -3.26 1.32
CA LEU A 19 -1.30 -3.42 1.91
C LEU A 19 -1.55 -4.86 2.34
N GLY A 20 -1.72 -5.06 3.66
CA GLY A 20 -2.17 -6.32 4.24
C GLY A 20 -3.66 -6.27 4.56
N VAL A 21 -4.37 -7.36 4.34
CA VAL A 21 -5.79 -7.49 4.66
C VAL A 21 -5.97 -8.57 5.72
N ALA A 22 -6.56 -8.20 6.86
CA ALA A 22 -6.89 -9.15 7.93
C ALA A 22 -8.27 -9.77 7.67
N ALA A 23 -8.50 -10.95 8.27
CA ALA A 23 -9.74 -11.72 8.06
C ALA A 23 -11.01 -10.97 8.47
N ASP A 24 -10.90 -10.02 9.41
CA ASP A 24 -12.02 -9.22 9.91
C ASP A 24 -12.16 -7.83 9.25
N ASP A 25 -11.32 -7.53 8.28
CA ASP A 25 -11.39 -6.25 7.56
C ASP A 25 -12.63 -6.18 6.65
N VAL A 26 -13.16 -4.97 6.49
CA VAL A 26 -14.32 -4.67 5.67
C VAL A 26 -14.04 -3.52 4.70
N VAL A 27 -14.88 -3.39 3.67
CA VAL A 27 -14.72 -2.39 2.59
C VAL A 27 -14.65 -0.96 3.15
N ALA A 28 -15.50 -0.62 4.12
CA ALA A 28 -15.50 0.71 4.74
C ALA A 28 -14.14 1.05 5.36
N GLY A 29 -13.47 0.07 5.95
CA GLY A 29 -12.13 0.24 6.51
C GLY A 29 -11.08 0.49 5.43
N ALA A 30 -11.17 -0.23 4.31
CA ALA A 30 -10.27 -0.03 3.17
C ALA A 30 -10.43 1.39 2.60
N GLU A 31 -11.65 1.86 2.43
CA GLU A 31 -11.93 3.21 1.93
C GLU A 31 -11.40 4.30 2.87
N ARG A 32 -11.61 4.14 4.18
CA ARG A 32 -11.09 5.10 5.18
C ARG A 32 -9.57 5.15 5.20
N LEU A 33 -8.93 4.00 5.09
CA LEU A 33 -7.47 3.94 5.07
C LEU A 33 -6.91 4.61 3.83
N ALA A 34 -7.52 4.39 2.67
CA ALA A 34 -7.14 5.03 1.42
C ALA A 34 -7.24 6.55 1.53
N GLU A 35 -8.35 7.07 2.07
CA GLU A 35 -8.53 8.51 2.26
C GLU A 35 -7.50 9.08 3.23
N LYS A 36 -7.24 8.38 4.34
CA LYS A 36 -6.23 8.78 5.31
C LYS A 36 -4.86 8.88 4.66
N ILE A 37 -4.45 7.87 3.89
CA ILE A 37 -3.15 7.82 3.23
C ILE A 37 -3.01 8.98 2.22
N ALA A 38 -4.06 9.26 1.45
CA ALA A 38 -4.04 10.35 0.48
C ALA A 38 -3.87 11.73 1.14
N ARG A 39 -4.33 11.88 2.38
CA ARG A 39 -4.33 13.16 3.11
C ARG A 39 -3.26 13.29 4.18
N LEU A 40 -2.48 12.25 4.46
CA LEU A 40 -1.38 12.34 5.40
C LEU A 40 -0.36 13.38 4.93
N ARG A 41 0.05 14.26 5.84
CA ARG A 41 0.96 15.37 5.54
C ARG A 41 2.41 14.94 5.75
N ILE A 42 2.88 14.05 4.89
CA ILE A 42 4.18 13.39 5.00
C ILE A 42 5.18 13.78 3.92
N PHE A 43 4.84 14.75 3.08
CA PHE A 43 5.77 15.35 2.13
C PHE A 43 6.24 16.70 2.67
N GLU A 44 7.54 16.99 2.50
CA GLU A 44 8.13 18.21 3.01
C GLU A 44 7.71 19.42 2.21
N ASN A 45 7.47 20.55 2.92
CA ASN A 45 7.31 21.85 2.32
C ASN A 45 8.68 22.50 2.08
N ASP A 46 8.70 23.76 1.59
CA ASP A 46 9.92 24.51 1.31
C ASP A 46 10.77 24.76 2.57
N ALA A 47 10.18 24.68 3.75
CA ALA A 47 10.89 24.78 5.03
C ALA A 47 11.44 23.44 5.55
N GLY A 48 11.29 22.35 4.79
CA GLY A 48 11.74 21.02 5.17
C GLY A 48 10.90 20.35 6.25
N LYS A 49 9.65 20.78 6.43
CA LYS A 49 8.72 20.23 7.41
C LYS A 49 7.62 19.39 6.75
N PHE A 50 7.20 18.32 7.41
CA PHE A 50 6.06 17.52 6.98
C PHE A 50 4.80 18.38 6.97
N ASP A 51 4.27 18.63 5.80
CA ASP A 51 3.17 19.57 5.62
C ASP A 51 2.22 19.19 4.48
N LEU A 52 2.75 18.65 3.42
CA LEU A 52 1.99 18.39 2.19
C LEU A 52 1.55 16.93 2.12
N SER A 53 0.34 16.72 1.60
CA SER A 53 -0.21 15.39 1.36
C SER A 53 0.12 14.89 -0.05
N LEU A 54 -0.18 13.60 -0.30
CA LEU A 54 -0.08 13.04 -1.64
C LEU A 54 -0.93 13.82 -2.64
N LEU A 55 -2.14 14.27 -2.22
CA LEU A 55 -3.03 15.07 -3.05
C LEU A 55 -2.41 16.44 -3.35
N ASP A 56 -1.76 17.07 -2.37
CA ASP A 56 -1.14 18.39 -2.55
C ASP A 56 0.01 18.36 -3.56
N VAL A 57 0.83 17.32 -3.52
CA VAL A 57 1.99 17.20 -4.42
C VAL A 57 1.65 16.57 -5.77
N GLY A 58 0.41 16.10 -5.95
CA GLY A 58 0.00 15.43 -7.19
C GLY A 58 0.78 14.13 -7.44
N GLY A 59 1.17 13.44 -6.37
CA GLY A 59 1.96 12.22 -6.45
C GLY A 59 1.14 11.01 -6.85
N GLU A 60 1.84 9.92 -7.12
CA GLU A 60 1.25 8.64 -7.50
C GLU A 60 1.35 7.64 -6.35
N ALA A 61 0.52 6.61 -6.39
CA ALA A 61 0.57 5.50 -5.44
C ALA A 61 0.86 4.19 -6.18
N LEU A 62 1.90 3.49 -5.74
CA LEU A 62 2.18 2.12 -6.14
C LEU A 62 1.69 1.21 -5.02
N VAL A 63 0.64 0.42 -5.27
CA VAL A 63 0.00 -0.39 -4.24
C VAL A 63 0.27 -1.87 -4.48
N VAL A 64 0.85 -2.51 -3.47
CA VAL A 64 1.23 -3.92 -3.49
C VAL A 64 0.46 -4.65 -2.40
N SER A 65 -0.27 -5.70 -2.76
CA SER A 65 -0.87 -6.59 -1.77
C SER A 65 0.23 -7.41 -1.09
N GLN A 66 0.27 -7.36 0.25
CA GLN A 66 1.32 -7.96 1.05
C GLN A 66 0.72 -8.67 2.27
N PHE A 67 0.25 -9.91 2.10
CA PHE A 67 -0.41 -10.65 3.19
C PHE A 67 0.53 -10.93 4.37
N THR A 68 1.83 -10.99 4.13
CA THR A 68 2.82 -11.23 5.17
C THR A 68 2.90 -10.14 6.23
N LEU A 69 2.30 -8.97 5.99
CA LEU A 69 2.16 -7.93 7.02
C LEU A 69 1.27 -8.38 8.18
N VAL A 70 0.39 -9.36 7.96
CA VAL A 70 -0.52 -9.92 8.97
C VAL A 70 0.08 -11.18 9.59
N ALA A 71 1.39 -11.25 9.65
CA ALA A 71 2.09 -12.39 10.24
C ALA A 71 2.10 -12.31 11.77
N ASP A 72 1.86 -13.46 12.40
CA ASP A 72 2.09 -13.65 13.83
C ASP A 72 3.43 -14.38 14.01
N THR A 73 4.37 -13.72 14.63
CA THR A 73 5.71 -14.27 14.92
C THR A 73 5.93 -14.54 16.39
N SER A 74 4.87 -14.50 17.20
CA SER A 74 4.96 -14.65 18.66
C SER A 74 5.25 -16.07 19.11
N LYS A 75 5.00 -17.09 18.26
CA LYS A 75 5.10 -18.51 18.62
C LYS A 75 6.23 -19.22 17.87
N GLY A 76 7.48 -18.87 18.19
CA GLY A 76 8.66 -19.50 17.61
C GLY A 76 9.15 -18.80 16.35
N ASN A 77 9.88 -19.55 15.51
CA ASN A 77 10.63 -18.96 14.38
C ASN A 77 9.91 -19.08 13.03
N ARG A 78 8.75 -19.73 13.00
CA ARG A 78 7.95 -19.85 11.79
C ARG A 78 6.75 -18.91 11.88
N PRO A 79 6.62 -17.93 10.97
CA PRO A 79 5.48 -17.01 11.00
C PRO A 79 4.17 -17.74 10.72
N SER A 80 3.10 -17.33 11.40
CA SER A 80 1.74 -17.77 11.16
C SER A 80 0.95 -16.70 10.44
N PHE A 81 0.14 -17.08 9.45
CA PHE A 81 -0.71 -16.17 8.67
C PHE A 81 -2.19 -16.46 8.88
N SER A 82 -2.54 -17.08 10.02
CA SER A 82 -3.92 -17.47 10.31
C SER A 82 -4.90 -16.29 10.38
N GLU A 83 -4.42 -15.09 10.69
CA GLU A 83 -5.24 -13.88 10.77
C GLU A 83 -5.31 -13.12 9.45
N ALA A 84 -4.55 -13.51 8.45
CA ALA A 84 -4.62 -12.91 7.13
C ALA A 84 -5.88 -13.38 6.39
N ALA A 85 -6.54 -12.45 5.68
CA ALA A 85 -7.67 -12.79 4.84
C ALA A 85 -7.22 -13.72 3.70
N PRO A 86 -8.04 -14.74 3.36
CA PRO A 86 -7.75 -15.56 2.19
C PRO A 86 -7.86 -14.73 0.90
N PRO A 87 -7.22 -15.17 -0.21
CA PRO A 87 -7.19 -14.40 -1.46
C PRO A 87 -8.56 -13.96 -1.97
N GLU A 88 -9.57 -14.81 -1.90
CA GLU A 88 -10.94 -14.51 -2.36
C GLU A 88 -11.62 -13.40 -1.55
N GLN A 89 -11.17 -13.14 -0.32
CA GLN A 89 -11.62 -12.02 0.51
C GLN A 89 -10.69 -10.82 0.38
N ALA A 90 -9.39 -11.06 0.32
CA ALA A 90 -8.38 -10.00 0.30
C ALA A 90 -8.39 -9.21 -1.01
N GLU A 91 -8.55 -9.88 -2.16
CA GLU A 91 -8.50 -9.22 -3.46
C GLU A 91 -9.59 -8.15 -3.64
N PRO A 92 -10.88 -8.40 -3.30
CA PRO A 92 -11.91 -7.36 -3.37
C PRO A 92 -11.62 -6.16 -2.48
N LEU A 93 -11.07 -6.38 -1.28
CA LEU A 93 -10.71 -5.28 -0.37
C LEU A 93 -9.50 -4.48 -0.87
N TYR A 94 -8.53 -5.16 -1.44
CA TYR A 94 -7.40 -4.53 -2.12
C TYR A 94 -7.89 -3.65 -3.29
N GLU A 95 -8.80 -4.17 -4.11
CA GLU A 95 -9.39 -3.41 -5.21
C GLU A 95 -10.21 -2.22 -4.73
N ALA A 96 -10.96 -2.37 -3.62
CA ALA A 96 -11.71 -1.28 -3.01
C ALA A 96 -10.78 -0.16 -2.51
N PHE A 97 -9.65 -0.52 -1.92
CA PHE A 97 -8.63 0.44 -1.51
C PHE A 97 -8.07 1.21 -2.70
N CYS A 98 -7.67 0.51 -3.76
CA CYS A 98 -7.16 1.14 -4.98
C CYS A 98 -8.21 2.02 -5.64
N GLY A 99 -9.47 1.56 -5.69
CA GLY A 99 -10.58 2.32 -6.24
C GLY A 99 -10.86 3.61 -5.46
N ALA A 100 -10.76 3.56 -4.13
CA ALA A 100 -10.93 4.74 -3.28
C ALA A 100 -9.82 5.78 -3.52
N LEU A 101 -8.58 5.36 -3.70
CA LEU A 101 -7.49 6.26 -4.09
C LEU A 101 -7.75 6.89 -5.45
N SER A 102 -8.15 6.09 -6.44
CA SER A 102 -8.46 6.58 -7.79
C SER A 102 -9.62 7.58 -7.78
N ALA A 103 -10.62 7.38 -6.92
CA ALA A 103 -11.74 8.30 -6.76
C ALA A 103 -11.30 9.67 -6.21
N LEU A 104 -10.18 9.73 -5.52
CA LEU A 104 -9.55 10.98 -5.05
C LEU A 104 -8.58 11.57 -6.09
N GLU A 105 -8.61 11.06 -7.31
CA GLU A 105 -7.76 11.51 -8.42
C GLU A 105 -6.27 11.20 -8.21
N VAL A 106 -5.95 10.22 -7.38
CA VAL A 106 -4.60 9.70 -7.25
C VAL A 106 -4.36 8.68 -8.35
N ARG A 107 -3.30 8.84 -9.12
CA ARG A 107 -2.89 7.82 -10.09
C ARG A 107 -2.36 6.61 -9.33
N VAL A 108 -3.00 5.45 -9.53
CA VAL A 108 -2.66 4.20 -8.85
C VAL A 108 -2.04 3.25 -9.86
N GLU A 109 -0.87 2.74 -9.51
CA GLU A 109 -0.22 1.64 -10.21
C GLU A 109 -0.21 0.42 -9.30
N THR A 110 -0.38 -0.75 -9.89
CA THR A 110 -0.40 -2.02 -9.16
C THR A 110 0.49 -3.05 -9.86
N GLY A 111 0.77 -4.14 -9.14
CA GLY A 111 1.32 -5.34 -9.75
C GLY A 111 0.22 -6.33 -10.09
N ILE A 112 0.55 -7.61 -9.99
CA ILE A 112 -0.39 -8.71 -10.19
C ILE A 112 -0.68 -9.34 -8.83
N PHE A 113 -1.94 -9.33 -8.41
CA PHE A 113 -2.35 -9.90 -7.12
C PHE A 113 -1.95 -11.39 -7.04
N GLY A 114 -1.32 -11.76 -5.92
CA GLY A 114 -0.89 -13.12 -5.66
C GLY A 114 0.37 -13.58 -6.41
N ALA A 115 0.93 -12.77 -7.30
CA ALA A 115 2.14 -13.13 -8.03
C ALA A 115 3.39 -12.93 -7.17
N ARG A 116 4.40 -13.77 -7.40
CA ARG A 116 5.74 -13.53 -6.86
C ARG A 116 6.41 -12.44 -7.67
N MET A 117 6.89 -11.38 -6.99
CA MET A 117 7.45 -10.22 -7.66
C MET A 117 8.66 -9.65 -6.92
N GLN A 118 9.45 -8.88 -7.65
CA GLN A 118 10.48 -8.02 -7.09
C GLN A 118 9.95 -6.59 -7.08
N LEU A 119 10.14 -5.90 -5.97
CA LEU A 119 9.78 -4.50 -5.80
C LEU A 119 11.06 -3.67 -5.75
N GLU A 120 11.23 -2.80 -6.74
CA GLU A 120 12.37 -1.88 -6.80
C GLU A 120 11.89 -0.46 -6.49
N LEU A 121 12.54 0.19 -5.53
CA LEU A 121 12.20 1.56 -5.15
C LEU A 121 13.41 2.28 -4.53
N VAL A 122 13.33 3.61 -4.53
CA VAL A 122 14.19 4.47 -3.74
C VAL A 122 13.34 5.10 -2.66
N ASN A 123 13.63 4.79 -1.41
CA ASN A 123 12.96 5.40 -0.26
C ASN A 123 13.69 6.69 0.10
N ASP A 124 13.23 7.77 -0.53
CA ASP A 124 13.85 9.08 -0.43
C ASP A 124 13.28 9.84 0.77
N GLY A 125 14.19 10.16 1.69
CA GLY A 125 13.90 10.73 2.99
C GLY A 125 14.87 10.15 4.04
N PRO A 126 14.86 8.86 4.45
CA PRO A 126 13.73 7.95 4.20
C PRO A 126 12.55 8.19 5.15
N VAL A 127 11.35 7.89 4.69
CA VAL A 127 10.13 7.96 5.51
C VAL A 127 9.34 6.68 5.29
N THR A 128 9.05 5.97 6.38
CA THR A 128 8.26 4.74 6.35
C THR A 128 7.34 4.72 7.56
N LEU A 129 6.05 4.55 7.32
CA LEU A 129 5.03 4.53 8.36
C LEU A 129 4.23 3.24 8.29
N VAL A 130 3.76 2.79 9.45
CA VAL A 130 2.84 1.66 9.56
C VAL A 130 1.50 2.19 10.06
N LEU A 131 0.43 1.86 9.36
CA LEU A 131 -0.93 2.30 9.66
C LEU A 131 -1.86 1.11 9.82
N SER A 132 -2.88 1.27 10.64
CA SER A 132 -3.93 0.26 10.82
C SER A 132 -5.29 0.90 11.05
#